data_e4921a0801a7a11b5da8d08c3d79ad3f
#
_entry.id   e4921a0801a7a11b5da8d08c3d79ad3f
#
_cell.length_a   1.000
_cell.length_b   1.000
_cell.length_c   1.000
_cell.angle_alpha   90.00
_cell.angle_beta   90.00
_cell.angle_gamma   90.00
#
_symmetry.space_group_name_H-M   'P 1'
#
loop_
_entity.id
_entity.type
_entity.pdbx_description
1 polymer ?
#
loop_
_entity_poly.entity_id
_entity_poly.type
_entity_poly.pdbx_seq_one_letter_code
_entity_poly.pdbx_strand_id
1 'polypeptide(L)'
;MITWRCLARTSQLVNKYQKYGLLATQVRRLSLLEHHSHRLLKDFNLPVPKGYLVTTPEEAEDVVFNINAPSVIKAQILAGGRGKGTFDSDQKGGVRIPRPREAYQSALNMLNHKLTTKQTPPTGLPVHKLYIYKAVDITHEYYLAMTFDRRRSSPIILISDSGGVDIETSNRLHQLWFQLDTGITPEIDSYIQAELGFSDSEMGTIHQLLCDMVRLFREKDATLLELNPLVKTTQGFVCIDAKFEFDNSARFRQEALFGCEEGDGEKEAKEAEKLGLSYVKLDGNIGNIVNGAGLAMATNDLITLVGGRCANFLDVGGGATREGLVRAFKILWGDERVKGVLINIYGGIVRCDMIAESIIAAAKDIGGFKMPVVVRLQGTNSDKGLKLIQESGLEHLVVEADFEKAAQVIVDRTPKFE
;
A
#
# COMPACT_ATOMS: atom_id res chain seq x y z
N MET A 1 -31.57 -20.96 -23.93
CA MET A 1 -31.82 -21.02 -22.47
C MET A 1 -30.60 -21.63 -21.80
N ILE A 2 -29.55 -20.86 -21.65
CA ILE A 2 -28.37 -21.23 -20.85
C ILE A 2 -28.50 -20.43 -19.56
N THR A 3 -28.81 -21.16 -18.52
CA THR A 3 -29.53 -20.78 -17.35
C THR A 3 -28.63 -20.22 -16.25
N TRP A 4 -29.18 -19.34 -15.48
CA TRP A 4 -28.83 -18.74 -14.19
C TRP A 4 -27.99 -19.58 -13.18
N ARG A 5 -27.78 -20.86 -13.44
CA ARG A 5 -26.97 -21.76 -12.58
C ARG A 5 -25.45 -21.58 -12.71
N CYS A 6 -24.94 -20.95 -13.79
CA CYS A 6 -23.51 -20.66 -13.90
C CYS A 6 -23.08 -19.43 -13.09
N LEU A 7 -23.94 -18.41 -12.95
CA LEU A 7 -23.63 -17.20 -12.21
C LEU A 7 -23.61 -17.39 -10.67
N ALA A 8 -24.43 -18.34 -10.17
CA ALA A 8 -24.45 -18.67 -8.74
C ALA A 8 -23.22 -19.51 -8.30
N ARG A 9 -22.61 -20.26 -9.20
CA ARG A 9 -21.37 -21.00 -8.92
C ARG A 9 -20.12 -20.08 -8.92
N THR A 10 -20.11 -19.04 -9.75
CA THR A 10 -19.02 -18.07 -9.75
C THR A 10 -19.02 -17.17 -8.51
N SER A 11 -20.19 -16.80 -7.98
CA SER A 11 -20.27 -16.02 -6.72
C SER A 11 -19.87 -16.83 -5.48
N GLN A 12 -20.18 -18.13 -5.45
CA GLN A 12 -19.72 -19.03 -4.37
C GLN A 12 -18.22 -19.34 -4.46
N LEU A 13 -17.65 -19.40 -5.65
CA LEU A 13 -16.20 -19.52 -5.83
C LEU A 13 -15.48 -18.23 -5.42
N VAL A 14 -15.96 -17.06 -5.81
CA VAL A 14 -15.38 -15.76 -5.40
C VAL A 14 -15.42 -15.60 -3.88
N ASN A 15 -16.54 -15.95 -3.21
CA ASN A 15 -16.62 -15.94 -1.74
C ASN A 15 -15.72 -16.99 -1.06
N LYS A 16 -15.51 -18.15 -1.69
CA LYS A 16 -14.59 -19.17 -1.18
C LYS A 16 -13.12 -18.72 -1.31
N TYR A 17 -12.78 -18.02 -2.38
CA TYR A 17 -11.44 -17.47 -2.61
C TYR A 17 -11.14 -16.25 -1.74
N GLN A 18 -12.13 -15.43 -1.36
CA GLN A 18 -11.96 -14.36 -0.35
C GLN A 18 -11.68 -14.93 1.05
N LYS A 19 -12.16 -16.13 1.36
CA LYS A 19 -11.94 -16.77 2.66
C LYS A 19 -10.54 -17.40 2.81
N TYR A 20 -9.83 -17.62 1.71
CA TYR A 20 -8.46 -18.17 1.69
C TYR A 20 -7.36 -17.13 1.48
N GLY A 21 -7.66 -15.83 1.66
CA GLY A 21 -6.63 -14.80 1.63
C GLY A 21 -5.79 -14.81 0.35
N LEU A 22 -6.42 -15.12 -0.79
CA LEU A 22 -5.75 -14.95 -2.08
C LEU A 22 -5.36 -13.48 -2.21
N LEU A 23 -4.10 -13.24 -2.02
CA LEU A 23 -3.38 -12.02 -2.23
C LEU A 23 -3.82 -11.42 -3.58
N ALA A 24 -4.82 -10.53 -3.53
CA ALA A 24 -4.77 -9.45 -4.48
C ALA A 24 -3.36 -8.88 -4.31
N THR A 25 -2.51 -9.03 -5.30
CA THR A 25 -1.29 -8.26 -5.38
C THR A 25 -1.72 -6.83 -5.13
N GLN A 26 -1.55 -6.35 -3.90
CA GLN A 26 -1.69 -4.93 -3.61
C GLN A 26 -0.56 -4.32 -4.42
N VAL A 27 -0.92 -3.83 -5.61
CA VAL A 27 -0.08 -2.86 -6.30
C VAL A 27 0.10 -1.78 -5.24
N ARG A 28 1.27 -1.77 -4.59
CA ARG A 28 1.59 -0.76 -3.58
C ARG A 28 1.52 0.56 -4.31
N ARG A 29 0.48 1.32 -4.02
CA ARG A 29 0.37 2.71 -4.41
C ARG A 29 1.04 3.53 -3.34
N LEU A 30 1.78 4.55 -3.73
CA LEU A 30 2.26 5.51 -2.77
C LEU A 30 1.05 6.11 -2.05
N SER A 31 0.99 5.92 -0.74
CA SER A 31 0.05 6.59 0.15
C SER A 31 0.82 7.57 1.02
N LEU A 32 0.28 8.76 1.19
CA LEU A 32 0.89 9.80 2.01
C LEU A 32 0.29 9.83 3.42
N LEU A 33 1.12 10.12 4.42
CA LEU A 33 0.64 10.56 5.72
C LEU A 33 -0.10 11.91 5.58
N GLU A 34 -1.06 12.17 6.45
CA GLU A 34 -1.93 13.35 6.38
C GLU A 34 -1.15 14.67 6.30
N HIS A 35 -0.07 14.84 7.07
CA HIS A 35 0.72 16.08 7.02
C HIS A 35 1.39 16.32 5.66
N HIS A 36 1.79 15.28 4.94
CA HIS A 36 2.27 15.40 3.56
C HIS A 36 1.14 15.72 2.59
N SER A 37 -0.03 15.11 2.79
CA SER A 37 -1.23 15.42 2.00
C SER A 37 -1.66 16.88 2.18
N HIS A 38 -1.64 17.41 3.41
CA HIS A 38 -1.94 18.83 3.68
C HIS A 38 -0.91 19.78 3.06
N ARG A 39 0.37 19.42 3.08
CA ARG A 39 1.41 20.20 2.40
C ARG A 39 1.14 20.24 0.89
N LEU A 40 0.82 19.10 0.30
CA LEU A 40 0.52 19.01 -1.13
C LEU A 40 -0.75 19.80 -1.50
N LEU A 41 -1.82 19.71 -0.70
CA LEU A 41 -3.02 20.53 -0.88
C LEU A 41 -2.70 22.02 -0.86
N LYS A 42 -1.87 22.46 0.09
CA LYS A 42 -1.44 23.87 0.19
C LYS A 42 -0.66 24.32 -1.04
N ASP A 43 0.23 23.47 -1.58
CA ASP A 43 1.03 23.76 -2.78
C ASP A 43 0.14 23.93 -4.03
N PHE A 44 -1.08 23.37 -4.00
CA PHE A 44 -2.11 23.51 -5.03
C PHE A 44 -3.23 24.49 -4.67
N ASN A 45 -3.03 25.38 -3.71
CA ASN A 45 -3.96 26.43 -3.23
C ASN A 45 -5.24 25.91 -2.59
N LEU A 46 -5.33 24.64 -2.20
CA LEU A 46 -6.46 24.12 -1.48
C LEU A 46 -6.41 24.54 0.01
N PRO A 47 -7.57 24.88 0.61
CA PRO A 47 -7.62 25.37 1.97
C PRO A 47 -7.38 24.25 2.99
N VAL A 48 -6.30 24.36 3.77
CA VAL A 48 -5.95 23.44 4.84
C VAL A 48 -5.65 24.19 6.13
N PRO A 49 -5.88 23.59 7.30
CA PRO A 49 -5.49 24.21 8.56
C PRO A 49 -3.95 24.31 8.64
N LYS A 50 -3.44 25.34 9.32
CA LYS A 50 -2.02 25.43 9.63
C LYS A 50 -1.67 24.38 10.65
N GLY A 51 -0.99 23.33 10.22
CA GLY A 51 -0.62 22.19 11.06
C GLY A 51 0.87 22.14 11.38
N TYR A 52 1.19 21.43 12.45
CA TYR A 52 2.53 21.25 13.00
C TYR A 52 2.79 19.75 13.22
N LEU A 53 3.89 19.27 12.69
CA LEU A 53 4.36 17.91 12.92
C LEU A 53 5.23 17.89 14.17
N VAL A 54 4.97 16.95 15.08
CA VAL A 54 5.72 16.79 16.34
C VAL A 54 6.10 15.32 16.54
N THR A 55 7.20 15.11 17.22
CA THR A 55 7.81 13.78 17.49
C THR A 55 8.03 13.52 18.96
N THR A 56 7.88 14.55 19.82
CA THR A 56 7.99 14.43 21.26
C THR A 56 6.76 15.01 21.99
N PRO A 57 6.48 14.59 23.23
CA PRO A 57 5.40 15.16 24.03
C PRO A 57 5.62 16.64 24.36
N GLU A 58 6.88 17.06 24.53
CA GLU A 58 7.27 18.44 24.82
C GLU A 58 6.93 19.35 23.64
N GLU A 59 7.29 18.94 22.41
CA GLU A 59 6.91 19.66 21.19
C GLU A 59 5.38 19.81 21.05
N ALA A 60 4.64 18.75 21.42
CA ALA A 60 3.17 18.79 21.36
C ALA A 60 2.58 19.80 22.35
N GLU A 61 3.11 19.86 23.57
CA GLU A 61 2.69 20.83 24.59
C GLU A 61 2.99 22.26 24.11
N ASP A 62 4.21 22.52 23.63
CA ASP A 62 4.64 23.81 23.12
C ASP A 62 3.75 24.29 21.96
N VAL A 63 3.45 23.40 21.01
CA VAL A 63 2.59 23.72 19.85
C VAL A 63 1.18 24.08 20.32
N VAL A 64 0.57 23.27 21.20
CA VAL A 64 -0.79 23.53 21.70
C VAL A 64 -0.81 24.81 22.52
N PHE A 65 0.19 25.09 23.32
CA PHE A 65 0.32 26.33 24.08
C PHE A 65 0.41 27.54 23.14
N ASN A 66 1.22 27.46 22.08
CA ASN A 66 1.40 28.55 21.11
C ASN A 66 0.14 28.77 20.24
N ILE A 67 -0.66 27.73 19.93
CA ILE A 67 -1.93 27.87 19.23
C ILE A 67 -2.92 28.65 20.10
N ASN A 68 -2.87 28.52 21.41
CA ASN A 68 -3.73 29.18 22.39
C ASN A 68 -5.23 29.09 22.06
N ALA A 69 -5.66 27.94 21.54
CA ALA A 69 -7.04 27.64 21.19
C ALA A 69 -7.24 26.11 21.23
N PRO A 70 -8.47 25.61 21.22
CA PRO A 70 -8.73 24.17 21.06
C PRO A 70 -7.95 23.61 19.88
N SER A 71 -7.19 22.54 20.12
CA SER A 71 -6.30 21.95 19.12
C SER A 71 -6.62 20.48 18.93
N VAL A 72 -6.51 20.00 17.68
CA VAL A 72 -6.66 18.60 17.32
C VAL A 72 -5.28 17.96 17.23
N ILE A 73 -5.07 16.84 17.91
CA ILE A 73 -3.87 16.00 17.83
C ILE A 73 -4.24 14.72 17.09
N LYS A 74 -3.56 14.44 15.97
CA LYS A 74 -3.81 13.27 15.14
C LYS A 74 -2.58 12.38 15.02
N ALA A 75 -2.74 11.09 15.28
CA ALA A 75 -1.73 10.08 15.01
C ALA A 75 -1.42 9.99 13.51
N GLN A 76 -0.15 9.93 13.15
CA GLN A 76 0.29 9.80 11.76
C GLN A 76 0.62 8.33 11.44
N ILE A 77 -0.34 7.63 10.82
CA ILE A 77 -0.20 6.27 10.29
C ILE A 77 -0.91 6.16 8.94
N LEU A 78 -0.49 5.22 8.10
CA LEU A 78 -1.09 4.93 6.79
C LEU A 78 -2.34 4.05 6.92
N ALA A 79 -3.25 4.40 7.82
CA ALA A 79 -4.52 3.70 8.02
C ALA A 79 -5.64 4.70 8.33
N GLY A 80 -6.82 4.42 7.80
CA GLY A 80 -8.03 5.17 8.10
C GLY A 80 -8.67 4.78 9.42
N GLY A 81 -9.73 5.51 9.81
CA GLY A 81 -10.52 5.20 11.00
C GLY A 81 -9.80 5.47 12.33
N ARG A 82 -8.73 6.27 12.33
CA ARG A 82 -7.89 6.58 13.49
C ARG A 82 -8.69 7.06 14.71
N GLY A 83 -9.72 7.88 14.51
CA GLY A 83 -10.56 8.41 15.59
C GLY A 83 -11.34 7.33 16.34
N LYS A 84 -11.73 6.25 15.65
CA LYS A 84 -12.43 5.08 16.23
C LYS A 84 -11.47 3.93 16.57
N GLY A 85 -10.17 4.10 16.37
CA GLY A 85 -9.14 3.14 16.76
C GLY A 85 -8.89 3.15 18.27
N THR A 86 -8.00 2.25 18.72
CA THR A 86 -7.60 2.14 20.12
C THR A 86 -6.10 2.00 20.25
N PHE A 87 -5.50 2.79 21.16
CA PHE A 87 -4.10 2.64 21.54
C PHE A 87 -3.93 1.52 22.59
N ASP A 88 -2.79 0.86 22.56
CA ASP A 88 -2.39 -0.12 23.57
C ASP A 88 -2.09 0.54 24.95
N SER A 89 -1.75 1.82 24.98
CA SER A 89 -1.42 2.59 26.17
C SER A 89 -2.63 2.93 27.05
N ASP A 90 -3.72 3.43 26.45
CA ASP A 90 -4.84 4.01 27.22
C ASP A 90 -6.22 3.72 26.63
N GLN A 91 -6.30 2.86 25.62
CA GLN A 91 -7.53 2.43 24.94
C GLN A 91 -8.33 3.59 24.29
N LYS A 92 -7.70 4.75 24.07
CA LYS A 92 -8.33 5.91 23.41
C LYS A 92 -7.95 5.98 21.93
N GLY A 93 -8.73 6.74 21.16
CA GLY A 93 -8.54 6.91 19.72
C GLY A 93 -7.31 7.73 19.32
N GLY A 94 -6.96 7.64 18.03
CA GLY A 94 -5.83 8.34 17.42
C GLY A 94 -6.13 9.78 16.96
N VAL A 95 -7.31 10.32 17.28
CA VAL A 95 -7.69 11.73 17.07
C VAL A 95 -8.18 12.26 18.41
N ARG A 96 -7.54 13.29 18.95
CA ARG A 96 -7.83 13.83 20.28
C ARG A 96 -7.93 15.34 20.25
N ILE A 97 -8.77 15.88 21.12
CA ILE A 97 -8.89 17.33 21.37
C ILE A 97 -8.66 17.54 22.88
N PRO A 98 -7.42 17.50 23.33
CA PRO A 98 -7.10 17.67 24.76
C PRO A 98 -7.27 19.13 25.16
N ARG A 99 -7.50 19.35 26.48
CA ARG A 99 -7.29 20.68 27.06
C ARG A 99 -5.78 21.02 26.99
N PRO A 100 -5.40 22.29 26.92
CA PRO A 100 -3.98 22.64 26.80
C PRO A 100 -3.05 21.96 27.82
N ARG A 101 -3.48 21.84 29.08
CA ARG A 101 -2.75 21.16 30.16
C ARG A 101 -2.61 19.63 30.00
N GLU A 102 -3.42 19.02 29.13
CA GLU A 102 -3.46 17.58 28.87
C GLU A 102 -2.71 17.22 27.59
N ALA A 103 -2.18 18.19 26.86
CA ALA A 103 -1.54 17.99 25.57
C ALA A 103 -0.31 17.08 25.68
N TYR A 104 0.56 17.34 26.65
CA TYR A 104 1.72 16.52 26.97
C TYR A 104 1.33 15.06 27.21
N GLN A 105 0.41 14.82 28.13
CA GLN A 105 -0.02 13.47 28.49
C GLN A 105 -0.72 12.76 27.32
N SER A 106 -1.50 13.49 26.52
CA SER A 106 -2.12 12.93 25.33
C SER A 106 -1.09 12.50 24.30
N ALA A 107 -0.05 13.31 24.07
CA ALA A 107 1.03 13.00 23.15
C ALA A 107 1.89 11.82 23.67
N LEU A 108 2.19 11.79 24.97
CA LEU A 108 2.92 10.70 25.62
C LEU A 108 2.20 9.34 25.44
N ASN A 109 0.88 9.32 25.57
CA ASN A 109 0.07 8.12 25.40
C ASN A 109 -0.14 7.71 23.93
N MET A 110 0.27 8.54 22.98
CA MET A 110 0.14 8.26 21.54
C MET A 110 1.50 7.94 20.90
N LEU A 111 2.57 8.68 21.24
CA LEU A 111 3.88 8.49 20.64
C LEU A 111 4.53 7.19 21.13
N ASN A 112 5.12 6.46 20.17
CA ASN A 112 5.77 5.15 20.35
C ASN A 112 4.83 4.05 20.89
N HIS A 113 3.51 4.29 20.86
CA HIS A 113 2.47 3.31 21.13
C HIS A 113 1.83 2.81 19.84
N LYS A 114 1.14 1.67 19.91
CA LYS A 114 0.48 1.05 18.75
C LYS A 114 -0.99 1.42 18.70
N LEU A 115 -1.40 1.91 17.54
CA LEU A 115 -2.80 2.21 17.24
C LEU A 115 -3.42 1.09 16.40
N THR A 116 -4.50 0.49 16.89
CA THR A 116 -5.28 -0.51 16.19
C THR A 116 -6.56 0.12 15.66
N THR A 117 -6.84 -0.06 14.36
CA THR A 117 -8.07 0.38 13.68
C THR A 117 -8.66 -0.80 12.89
N LYS A 118 -9.82 -0.62 12.26
CA LYS A 118 -10.39 -1.63 11.35
C LYS A 118 -9.50 -1.92 10.12
N GLN A 119 -8.57 -1.02 9.79
CA GLN A 119 -7.71 -1.10 8.60
C GLN A 119 -6.26 -1.48 8.92
N THR A 120 -5.90 -1.61 10.20
CA THR A 120 -4.57 -2.06 10.62
C THR A 120 -4.55 -3.56 10.86
N PRO A 121 -3.35 -4.20 10.86
CA PRO A 121 -3.20 -5.53 11.44
C PRO A 121 -3.69 -5.57 12.89
N PRO A 122 -4.08 -6.75 13.41
CA PRO A 122 -4.51 -6.90 14.82
C PRO A 122 -3.44 -6.46 15.84
N THR A 123 -2.16 -6.49 15.45
CA THR A 123 -1.02 -6.04 16.27
C THR A 123 -0.90 -4.52 16.35
N GLY A 124 -1.73 -3.76 15.62
CA GLY A 124 -1.66 -2.32 15.49
C GLY A 124 -0.46 -1.82 14.67
N LEU A 125 -0.41 -0.51 14.43
CA LEU A 125 0.71 0.18 13.80
C LEU A 125 1.34 1.14 14.80
N PRO A 126 2.69 1.22 14.88
CA PRO A 126 3.38 2.15 15.76
C PRO A 126 3.16 3.59 15.30
N VAL A 127 3.01 4.51 16.26
CA VAL A 127 2.83 5.94 16.01
C VAL A 127 4.09 6.68 16.43
N HIS A 128 4.87 7.17 15.47
CA HIS A 128 6.12 7.90 15.73
C HIS A 128 5.98 9.41 15.57
N LYS A 129 4.85 9.88 15.02
CA LYS A 129 4.60 11.30 14.73
C LYS A 129 3.16 11.65 15.02
N LEU A 130 2.96 12.87 15.48
CA LEU A 130 1.63 13.46 15.64
C LEU A 130 1.54 14.72 14.78
N TYR A 131 0.34 15.00 14.30
CA TYR A 131 0.04 16.21 13.56
C TYR A 131 -0.98 17.04 14.31
N ILE A 132 -0.66 18.30 14.59
CA ILE A 132 -1.44 19.19 15.47
C ILE A 132 -1.85 20.43 14.70
N TYR A 133 -3.11 20.77 14.77
CA TYR A 133 -3.63 22.03 14.23
C TYR A 133 -4.77 22.58 15.09
N LYS A 134 -5.05 23.88 14.94
CA LYS A 134 -6.18 24.51 15.59
C LYS A 134 -7.49 23.86 15.15
N ALA A 135 -8.34 23.48 16.11
CA ALA A 135 -9.69 22.99 15.80
C ALA A 135 -10.48 24.05 15.02
N VAL A 136 -11.23 23.61 14.04
CA VAL A 136 -12.11 24.47 13.23
C VAL A 136 -13.56 24.29 13.66
N ASP A 137 -14.36 25.36 13.60
CA ASP A 137 -15.79 25.33 13.91
C ASP A 137 -16.55 24.78 12.71
N ILE A 138 -16.84 23.48 12.76
CA ILE A 138 -17.49 22.75 11.66
C ILE A 138 -18.99 23.02 11.71
N THR A 139 -19.52 23.53 10.60
CA THR A 139 -20.98 23.71 10.42
C THR A 139 -21.58 22.59 9.58
N HIS A 140 -20.80 21.98 8.67
CA HIS A 140 -21.21 20.84 7.87
C HIS A 140 -20.00 20.03 7.39
N GLU A 141 -20.19 18.73 7.19
CA GLU A 141 -19.16 17.80 6.70
C GLU A 141 -19.58 17.19 5.37
N TYR A 142 -18.76 17.33 4.36
CA TYR A 142 -18.93 16.73 3.04
C TYR A 142 -17.90 15.63 2.80
N TYR A 143 -18.27 14.68 1.98
CA TYR A 143 -17.31 13.76 1.35
C TYR A 143 -16.99 14.25 -0.06
N LEU A 144 -15.71 14.26 -0.41
CA LEU A 144 -15.26 14.57 -1.76
C LEU A 144 -14.07 13.69 -2.13
N ALA A 145 -14.18 12.97 -3.25
CA ALA A 145 -13.05 12.23 -3.77
C ALA A 145 -12.96 12.31 -5.30
N MET A 146 -11.74 12.14 -5.82
CA MET A 146 -11.45 11.95 -7.24
C MET A 146 -10.69 10.64 -7.41
N THR A 147 -11.13 9.80 -8.34
CA THR A 147 -10.51 8.52 -8.68
C THR A 147 -10.83 8.13 -10.11
N PHE A 148 -10.51 6.90 -10.51
CA PHE A 148 -10.87 6.35 -11.81
C PHE A 148 -12.01 5.33 -11.71
N ASP A 149 -13.03 5.50 -12.54
CA ASP A 149 -13.99 4.44 -12.83
C ASP A 149 -13.39 3.50 -13.87
N ARG A 150 -12.96 2.32 -13.43
CA ARG A 150 -12.33 1.32 -14.32
C ARG A 150 -13.28 0.74 -15.36
N ARG A 151 -14.59 0.72 -15.10
CA ARG A 151 -15.59 0.20 -16.03
C ARG A 151 -15.80 1.14 -17.21
N ARG A 152 -15.72 2.46 -16.95
CA ARG A 152 -15.87 3.50 -17.97
C ARG A 152 -14.53 4.02 -18.48
N SER A 153 -13.41 3.57 -17.91
CA SER A 153 -12.06 4.09 -18.22
C SER A 153 -12.00 5.61 -18.18
N SER A 154 -12.62 6.21 -17.15
CA SER A 154 -12.78 7.66 -17.03
C SER A 154 -12.53 8.10 -15.58
N PRO A 155 -11.95 9.28 -15.36
CA PRO A 155 -11.92 9.88 -14.05
C PRO A 155 -13.33 10.23 -13.56
N ILE A 156 -13.52 10.17 -12.25
CA ILE A 156 -14.81 10.37 -11.59
C ILE A 156 -14.63 11.19 -10.32
N ILE A 157 -15.55 12.12 -10.09
CA ILE A 157 -15.75 12.80 -8.82
C ILE A 157 -16.83 12.04 -8.05
N LEU A 158 -16.54 11.76 -6.79
CA LEU A 158 -17.47 11.22 -5.81
C LEU A 158 -17.73 12.30 -4.78
N ILE A 159 -18.97 12.71 -4.60
CA ILE A 159 -19.34 13.77 -3.66
C ILE A 159 -20.62 13.41 -2.90
N SER A 160 -20.68 13.78 -1.61
CA SER A 160 -21.85 13.56 -0.75
C SER A 160 -22.02 14.72 0.24
N ASP A 161 -23.25 14.98 0.61
CA ASP A 161 -23.65 15.93 1.68
C ASP A 161 -23.34 15.41 3.10
N SER A 162 -22.80 14.22 3.20
CA SER A 162 -22.43 13.58 4.47
C SER A 162 -21.01 13.08 4.37
N GLY A 163 -20.12 13.58 5.21
CA GLY A 163 -18.74 13.10 5.37
C GLY A 163 -18.59 12.17 6.58
N GLY A 164 -17.40 11.60 6.74
CA GLY A 164 -17.03 10.78 7.89
C GLY A 164 -16.94 9.27 7.62
N VAL A 165 -17.03 8.48 8.68
CA VAL A 165 -16.88 7.02 8.63
C VAL A 165 -18.16 6.38 8.08
N ASP A 166 -18.01 5.33 7.25
CA ASP A 166 -19.09 4.53 6.64
C ASP A 166 -19.74 5.17 5.38
N ILE A 167 -19.02 6.08 4.69
CA ILE A 167 -19.48 6.69 3.43
C ILE A 167 -19.75 5.64 2.33
N GLU A 168 -19.03 4.51 2.35
CA GLU A 168 -19.16 3.40 1.40
C GLU A 168 -20.55 2.75 1.42
N THR A 169 -21.28 2.91 2.50
CA THR A 169 -22.65 2.40 2.68
C THR A 169 -23.73 3.47 2.46
N SER A 170 -23.31 4.73 2.16
CA SER A 170 -24.24 5.84 1.95
C SER A 170 -24.93 5.72 0.58
N ASN A 171 -26.27 5.78 0.58
CA ASN A 171 -27.07 5.86 -0.66
C ASN A 171 -27.08 7.26 -1.29
N ARG A 172 -26.33 8.22 -0.72
CA ARG A 172 -26.29 9.63 -1.15
C ARG A 172 -24.98 10.02 -1.81
N LEU A 173 -24.24 9.05 -2.38
CA LEU A 173 -22.99 9.31 -3.07
C LEU A 173 -23.25 9.62 -4.53
N HIS A 174 -23.06 10.89 -4.91
CA HIS A 174 -23.17 11.35 -6.30
C HIS A 174 -21.88 11.02 -7.06
N GLN A 175 -22.03 10.58 -8.32
CA GLN A 175 -20.96 10.15 -9.20
C GLN A 175 -20.96 11.00 -10.46
N LEU A 176 -19.88 11.74 -10.70
CA LEU A 176 -19.76 12.69 -11.80
C LEU A 176 -18.51 12.40 -12.60
N TRP A 177 -18.67 11.93 -13.84
CA TRP A 177 -17.55 11.64 -14.73
C TRP A 177 -17.08 12.92 -15.41
N PHE A 178 -15.78 13.08 -15.58
CA PHE A 178 -15.18 14.23 -16.24
C PHE A 178 -14.01 13.81 -17.13
N GLN A 179 -13.52 14.73 -17.93
CA GLN A 179 -12.32 14.52 -18.75
C GLN A 179 -11.16 15.31 -18.16
N LEU A 180 -9.97 14.72 -18.07
CA LEU A 180 -8.79 15.39 -17.48
C LEU A 180 -8.39 16.64 -18.24
N ASP A 181 -8.64 16.72 -19.54
CA ASP A 181 -8.26 17.85 -20.38
C ASP A 181 -9.26 19.02 -20.27
N THR A 182 -10.54 18.72 -20.18
CA THR A 182 -11.61 19.75 -20.06
C THR A 182 -11.85 20.16 -18.61
N GLY A 183 -11.53 19.30 -17.63
CA GLY A 183 -11.75 19.55 -16.20
C GLY A 183 -13.22 19.61 -15.82
N ILE A 184 -13.54 20.55 -14.94
CA ILE A 184 -14.89 20.77 -14.42
C ILE A 184 -15.70 21.59 -15.39
N THR A 185 -16.86 21.09 -15.80
CA THR A 185 -17.76 21.75 -16.74
C THR A 185 -18.93 22.43 -16.04
N PRO A 186 -19.59 23.42 -16.67
CA PRO A 186 -20.77 24.08 -16.08
C PRO A 186 -21.92 23.12 -15.72
N GLU A 187 -22.03 21.99 -16.42
CA GLU A 187 -23.04 20.98 -16.13
C GLU A 187 -22.73 20.26 -14.81
N ILE A 188 -21.45 19.97 -14.54
CA ILE A 188 -21.00 19.39 -13.27
C ILE A 188 -21.28 20.37 -12.13
N ASP A 189 -20.96 21.65 -12.30
CA ASP A 189 -21.22 22.70 -11.31
C ASP A 189 -22.71 22.82 -11.01
N SER A 190 -23.55 22.90 -12.06
CA SER A 190 -25.00 23.02 -11.91
C SER A 190 -25.59 21.81 -11.18
N TYR A 191 -25.10 20.61 -11.46
CA TYR A 191 -25.52 19.40 -10.78
C TYR A 191 -25.13 19.42 -9.29
N ILE A 192 -23.88 19.73 -8.97
CA ILE A 192 -23.39 19.80 -7.59
C ILE A 192 -24.17 20.84 -6.79
N GLN A 193 -24.39 22.01 -7.38
CA GLN A 193 -25.15 23.08 -6.74
C GLN A 193 -26.59 22.66 -6.41
N ALA A 194 -27.27 22.02 -7.35
CA ALA A 194 -28.65 21.56 -7.17
C ALA A 194 -28.77 20.46 -6.11
N GLU A 195 -27.87 19.47 -6.15
CA GLU A 195 -27.95 18.29 -5.26
C GLU A 195 -27.49 18.58 -3.84
N LEU A 196 -26.47 19.46 -3.67
CA LEU A 196 -25.91 19.76 -2.35
C LEU A 196 -26.39 21.10 -1.77
N GLY A 197 -27.19 21.86 -2.53
CA GLY A 197 -27.81 23.09 -2.06
C GLY A 197 -26.83 24.23 -1.78
N PHE A 198 -25.72 24.31 -2.51
CA PHE A 198 -24.76 25.40 -2.37
C PHE A 198 -25.31 26.71 -2.90
N SER A 199 -25.07 27.80 -2.19
CA SER A 199 -25.31 29.17 -2.71
C SER A 199 -24.32 29.46 -3.85
N ASP A 200 -24.60 30.48 -4.66
CA ASP A 200 -23.75 30.89 -5.78
C ASP A 200 -22.30 31.18 -5.34
N SER A 201 -22.15 31.84 -4.19
CA SER A 201 -20.81 32.15 -3.64
C SER A 201 -20.09 30.92 -3.13
N GLU A 202 -20.79 29.96 -2.56
CA GLU A 202 -20.21 28.67 -2.14
C GLU A 202 -19.84 27.81 -3.34
N MET A 203 -20.70 27.78 -4.37
CA MET A 203 -20.45 27.05 -5.60
C MET A 203 -19.19 27.58 -6.31
N GLY A 204 -18.99 28.91 -6.34
CA GLY A 204 -17.76 29.51 -6.86
C GLY A 204 -16.51 29.02 -6.12
N THR A 205 -16.60 28.88 -4.80
CA THR A 205 -15.48 28.33 -4.00
C THR A 205 -15.26 26.83 -4.27
N ILE A 206 -16.34 26.06 -4.34
CA ILE A 206 -16.29 24.62 -4.65
C ILE A 206 -15.78 24.39 -6.06
N HIS A 207 -16.21 25.17 -7.04
CA HIS A 207 -15.67 25.10 -8.42
C HIS A 207 -14.15 25.27 -8.44
N GLN A 208 -13.63 26.32 -7.78
CA GLN A 208 -12.19 26.57 -7.70
C GLN A 208 -11.46 25.39 -7.02
N LEU A 209 -12.02 24.89 -5.91
CA LEU A 209 -11.48 23.75 -5.19
C LEU A 209 -11.42 22.50 -6.09
N LEU A 210 -12.47 22.21 -6.84
CA LEU A 210 -12.53 21.10 -7.79
C LEU A 210 -11.50 21.27 -8.91
N CYS A 211 -11.36 22.46 -9.47
CA CYS A 211 -10.36 22.76 -10.51
C CYS A 211 -8.92 22.55 -9.98
N ASP A 212 -8.63 23.00 -8.76
CA ASP A 212 -7.32 22.80 -8.14
C ASP A 212 -7.07 21.32 -7.80
N MET A 213 -8.10 20.57 -7.40
CA MET A 213 -8.00 19.10 -7.24
C MET A 213 -7.76 18.39 -8.57
N VAL A 214 -8.43 18.75 -9.66
CA VAL A 214 -8.19 18.19 -11.01
C VAL A 214 -6.75 18.45 -11.43
N ARG A 215 -6.25 19.68 -11.20
CA ARG A 215 -4.85 20.01 -11.48
C ARG A 215 -3.89 19.14 -10.68
N LEU A 216 -4.10 18.99 -9.37
CA LEU A 216 -3.31 18.11 -8.51
C LEU A 216 -3.38 16.66 -8.98
N PHE A 217 -4.60 16.15 -9.28
CA PHE A 217 -4.84 14.79 -9.74
C PHE A 217 -4.03 14.47 -10.99
N ARG A 218 -4.05 15.37 -11.98
CA ARG A 218 -3.34 15.24 -13.25
C ARG A 218 -1.83 15.41 -13.09
N GLU A 219 -1.37 16.50 -12.44
CA GLU A 219 0.05 16.85 -12.37
C GLU A 219 0.88 15.95 -11.48
N LYS A 220 0.24 15.28 -10.50
CA LYS A 220 0.89 14.38 -9.55
C LYS A 220 0.66 12.90 -9.83
N ASP A 221 0.02 12.57 -10.95
CA ASP A 221 -0.30 11.18 -11.29
C ASP A 221 -1.09 10.47 -10.16
N ALA A 222 -2.05 11.20 -9.58
CA ALA A 222 -2.86 10.66 -8.50
C ALA A 222 -3.84 9.58 -9.03
N THR A 223 -4.07 8.56 -8.24
CA THR A 223 -5.08 7.52 -8.50
C THR A 223 -6.27 7.64 -7.56
N LEU A 224 -6.07 8.31 -6.42
CA LEU A 224 -7.10 8.67 -5.46
C LEU A 224 -6.70 9.99 -4.79
N LEU A 225 -7.61 10.94 -4.78
CA LEU A 225 -7.61 12.10 -3.87
C LEU A 225 -8.92 12.05 -3.10
N GLU A 226 -8.85 11.84 -1.79
CA GLU A 226 -10.02 11.76 -0.91
C GLU A 226 -9.89 12.80 0.18
N LEU A 227 -10.93 13.61 0.34
CA LEU A 227 -11.15 14.56 1.43
C LEU A 227 -12.35 14.06 2.25
N ASN A 228 -12.08 13.55 3.45
CA ASN A 228 -13.12 12.94 4.27
C ASN A 228 -12.91 13.20 5.78
N PRO A 229 -13.46 14.34 6.28
CA PRO A 229 -14.36 15.26 5.57
C PRO A 229 -13.68 16.49 4.93
N LEU A 230 -14.29 17.01 3.87
CA LEU A 230 -14.20 18.41 3.48
C LEU A 230 -15.22 19.16 4.36
N VAL A 231 -14.80 20.12 5.17
CA VAL A 231 -15.68 20.79 6.11
C VAL A 231 -16.03 22.19 5.68
N LYS A 232 -17.30 22.56 5.90
CA LYS A 232 -17.80 23.92 5.82
C LYS A 232 -17.66 24.56 7.19
N THR A 233 -17.17 25.78 7.22
CA THR A 233 -17.04 26.63 8.41
C THR A 233 -17.70 27.97 8.15
N THR A 234 -17.77 28.84 9.16
CA THR A 234 -18.25 30.23 8.98
C THR A 234 -17.32 31.06 8.08
N GLN A 235 -16.09 30.60 7.80
CA GLN A 235 -15.09 31.30 6.98
C GLN A 235 -14.91 30.68 5.59
N GLY A 236 -15.65 29.62 5.25
CA GLY A 236 -15.54 28.89 4.00
C GLY A 236 -15.23 27.40 4.18
N PHE A 237 -14.73 26.77 3.14
CA PHE A 237 -14.41 25.34 3.15
C PHE A 237 -12.96 25.09 3.58
N VAL A 238 -12.73 23.97 4.29
CA VAL A 238 -11.40 23.54 4.77
C VAL A 238 -11.25 22.04 4.63
N CYS A 239 -10.11 21.57 4.08
CA CYS A 239 -9.75 20.17 3.98
C CYS A 239 -9.06 19.75 5.28
N ILE A 240 -9.74 19.03 6.16
CA ILE A 240 -9.22 18.66 7.49
C ILE A 240 -8.72 17.21 7.59
N ASP A 241 -9.10 16.36 6.68
CA ASP A 241 -8.54 15.00 6.53
C ASP A 241 -8.41 14.66 5.06
N ALA A 242 -7.25 14.10 4.69
CA ALA A 242 -6.92 13.81 3.31
C ALA A 242 -6.20 12.47 3.20
N LYS A 243 -6.68 11.63 2.28
CA LYS A 243 -6.05 10.37 1.90
C LYS A 243 -5.76 10.38 0.41
N PHE A 244 -4.49 10.28 0.05
CA PHE A 244 -4.04 10.34 -1.33
C PHE A 244 -3.25 9.10 -1.70
N GLU A 245 -3.50 8.61 -2.92
CA GLU A 245 -2.76 7.52 -3.55
C GLU A 245 -2.29 7.96 -4.92
N PHE A 246 -1.07 7.53 -5.29
CA PHE A 246 -0.40 7.91 -6.53
C PHE A 246 0.04 6.69 -7.32
N ASP A 247 0.20 6.86 -8.64
CA ASP A 247 0.67 5.79 -9.51
C ASP A 247 2.16 5.54 -9.31
N ASN A 248 2.52 4.35 -8.86
CA ASN A 248 3.92 3.95 -8.69
C ASN A 248 4.71 3.97 -10.01
N SER A 249 4.04 3.78 -11.14
CA SER A 249 4.67 3.87 -12.46
C SER A 249 5.16 5.29 -12.78
N ALA A 250 4.65 6.30 -12.08
CA ALA A 250 5.07 7.70 -12.22
C ALA A 250 6.28 8.07 -11.35
N ARG A 251 6.82 7.17 -10.53
CA ARG A 251 7.93 7.43 -9.60
C ARG A 251 9.09 8.18 -10.26
N PHE A 252 9.46 7.79 -11.47
CA PHE A 252 10.60 8.38 -12.22
C PHE A 252 10.43 9.88 -12.52
N ARG A 253 9.19 10.40 -12.55
CA ARG A 253 8.88 11.81 -12.79
C ARG A 253 8.32 12.54 -11.56
N GLN A 254 8.09 11.83 -10.46
CA GLN A 254 7.53 12.34 -9.20
C GLN A 254 8.49 12.11 -8.02
N GLU A 255 9.81 12.23 -8.22
CA GLU A 255 10.84 11.91 -7.22
C GLU A 255 10.61 12.60 -5.88
N ALA A 256 10.25 13.90 -5.87
CA ALA A 256 10.00 14.65 -4.64
C ALA A 256 8.79 14.11 -3.86
N LEU A 257 7.74 13.65 -4.57
CA LEU A 257 6.55 13.06 -3.96
C LEU A 257 6.88 11.69 -3.35
N PHE A 258 7.58 10.84 -4.09
CA PHE A 258 8.00 9.52 -3.62
C PHE A 258 9.10 9.57 -2.56
N GLY A 259 9.83 10.69 -2.46
CA GLY A 259 10.74 10.97 -1.34
C GLY A 259 10.03 11.16 0.01
N CYS A 260 8.73 11.45 0.00
CA CYS A 260 7.88 11.53 1.20
C CYS A 260 7.35 10.17 1.66
N GLU A 261 7.74 9.06 1.03
CA GLU A 261 7.30 7.72 1.40
C GLU A 261 7.79 7.37 2.82
N GLU A 262 6.88 7.56 3.77
CA GLU A 262 7.06 7.16 5.15
C GLU A 262 6.25 5.87 5.38
N GLY A 263 6.89 4.78 5.49
CA GLY A 263 6.26 3.52 5.84
C GLY A 263 7.32 2.61 6.41
N ASP A 264 6.94 1.82 7.40
CA ASP A 264 7.66 0.64 7.84
C ASP A 264 7.63 -0.46 6.75
N GLY A 265 7.69 -0.05 5.48
CA GLY A 265 8.03 -0.94 4.39
C GLY A 265 9.34 -1.58 4.76
N GLU A 266 9.32 -2.90 4.96
CA GLU A 266 10.49 -3.67 5.35
C GLU A 266 11.69 -3.18 4.54
N LYS A 267 12.81 -2.94 5.20
CA LYS A 267 14.04 -2.47 4.54
C LYS A 267 14.35 -3.31 3.31
N GLU A 268 14.03 -4.60 3.41
CA GLU A 268 14.19 -5.59 2.35
C GLU A 268 13.35 -5.27 1.11
N ALA A 269 12.10 -4.85 1.28
CA ALA A 269 11.22 -4.50 0.16
C ALA A 269 11.69 -3.22 -0.55
N LYS A 270 12.13 -2.20 0.21
CA LYS A 270 12.70 -0.96 -0.35
C LYS A 270 14.03 -1.21 -1.07
N GLU A 271 14.86 -2.10 -0.54
CA GLU A 271 16.12 -2.49 -1.18
C GLU A 271 15.89 -3.33 -2.44
N ALA A 272 14.90 -4.23 -2.42
CA ALA A 272 14.51 -5.01 -3.59
C ALA A 272 14.00 -4.11 -4.72
N GLU A 273 13.15 -3.14 -4.39
CA GLU A 273 12.57 -2.21 -5.37
C GLU A 273 13.65 -1.36 -6.09
N LYS A 274 14.69 -0.91 -5.37
CA LYS A 274 15.82 -0.17 -5.98
C LYS A 274 16.55 -0.97 -7.07
N LEU A 275 16.46 -2.29 -7.02
CA LEU A 275 17.07 -3.22 -7.98
C LEU A 275 16.06 -3.77 -8.99
N GLY A 276 14.85 -3.18 -9.04
CA GLY A 276 13.79 -3.62 -9.96
C GLY A 276 13.17 -4.97 -9.60
N LEU A 277 13.31 -5.43 -8.35
CA LEU A 277 12.68 -6.64 -7.83
C LEU A 277 11.35 -6.33 -7.18
N SER A 278 10.35 -7.17 -7.39
CA SER A 278 9.08 -7.11 -6.66
C SER A 278 9.13 -8.08 -5.48
N TYR A 279 9.17 -7.55 -4.26
CA TYR A 279 9.23 -8.36 -3.03
C TYR A 279 8.06 -8.03 -2.11
N VAL A 280 7.39 -9.06 -1.61
CA VAL A 280 6.36 -8.98 -0.56
C VAL A 280 6.62 -10.09 0.44
N LYS A 281 6.70 -9.74 1.73
CA LYS A 281 6.83 -10.70 2.83
C LYS A 281 5.49 -11.35 3.12
N LEU A 282 5.51 -12.66 3.37
CA LEU A 282 4.36 -13.48 3.72
C LEU A 282 4.63 -14.23 5.03
N ASP A 283 3.60 -14.89 5.57
CA ASP A 283 3.65 -15.52 6.91
C ASP A 283 4.12 -16.99 6.89
N GLY A 284 4.89 -17.41 5.91
CA GLY A 284 5.35 -18.78 5.81
C GLY A 284 6.85 -18.96 6.11
N ASN A 285 7.36 -20.15 5.77
CA ASN A 285 8.75 -20.55 5.97
C ASN A 285 9.46 -21.07 4.70
N ILE A 286 8.77 -21.08 3.56
CA ILE A 286 9.35 -21.44 2.26
C ILE A 286 9.57 -20.17 1.45
N GLY A 287 10.84 -19.80 1.25
CA GLY A 287 11.21 -18.72 0.35
C GLY A 287 11.03 -19.11 -1.10
N ASN A 288 10.71 -18.14 -1.97
CA ASN A 288 10.71 -18.38 -3.41
C ASN A 288 11.38 -17.24 -4.17
N ILE A 289 12.00 -17.59 -5.31
CA ILE A 289 12.60 -16.67 -6.28
C ILE A 289 12.07 -17.10 -7.66
N VAL A 290 11.33 -16.20 -8.30
CA VAL A 290 10.63 -16.50 -9.55
C VAL A 290 10.82 -15.36 -10.55
N ASN A 291 10.81 -15.64 -11.83
CA ASN A 291 10.78 -14.60 -12.84
C ASN A 291 9.39 -14.49 -13.48
N GLY A 292 8.79 -13.34 -13.32
CA GLY A 292 7.44 -13.02 -13.79
C GLY A 292 6.36 -13.22 -12.72
N ALA A 293 5.57 -12.17 -12.49
CA ALA A 293 4.55 -12.13 -11.44
C ALA A 293 3.52 -13.26 -11.53
N GLY A 294 3.11 -13.65 -12.75
CA GLY A 294 2.18 -14.76 -12.95
C GLY A 294 2.75 -16.10 -12.49
N LEU A 295 4.03 -16.37 -12.81
CA LEU A 295 4.70 -17.59 -12.35
C LEU A 295 4.94 -17.56 -10.83
N ALA A 296 5.22 -16.39 -10.25
CA ALA A 296 5.38 -16.24 -8.82
C ALA A 296 4.07 -16.52 -8.07
N MET A 297 2.92 -16.03 -8.56
CA MET A 297 1.61 -16.37 -8.01
C MET A 297 1.33 -17.88 -8.12
N ALA A 298 1.53 -18.45 -9.29
CA ALA A 298 1.32 -19.90 -9.50
C ALA A 298 2.25 -20.75 -8.60
N THR A 299 3.46 -20.29 -8.34
CA THR A 299 4.41 -20.97 -7.44
C THR A 299 3.90 -20.94 -6.00
N ASN A 300 3.41 -19.80 -5.53
CA ASN A 300 2.82 -19.67 -4.19
C ASN A 300 1.57 -20.54 -4.04
N ASP A 301 0.69 -20.53 -5.04
CA ASP A 301 -0.53 -21.35 -5.04
C ASP A 301 -0.19 -22.84 -4.98
N LEU A 302 0.78 -23.27 -5.78
CA LEU A 302 1.18 -24.67 -5.83
C LEU A 302 1.84 -25.15 -4.52
N ILE A 303 2.74 -24.33 -3.93
CA ILE A 303 3.32 -24.62 -2.61
C ILE A 303 2.22 -24.77 -1.57
N THR A 304 1.21 -23.87 -1.61
CA THR A 304 0.07 -23.94 -0.68
C THR A 304 -0.79 -25.17 -0.92
N LEU A 305 -1.02 -25.55 -2.17
CA LEU A 305 -1.82 -26.72 -2.54
C LEU A 305 -1.21 -28.03 -2.02
N VAL A 306 0.11 -28.14 -2.02
CA VAL A 306 0.85 -29.29 -1.50
C VAL A 306 1.16 -29.21 0.01
N GLY A 307 0.54 -28.24 0.72
CA GLY A 307 0.57 -28.15 2.18
C GLY A 307 1.71 -27.30 2.76
N GLY A 308 2.44 -26.56 1.94
CA GLY A 308 3.47 -25.61 2.38
C GLY A 308 2.92 -24.20 2.62
N ARG A 309 3.78 -23.29 3.15
CA ARG A 309 3.47 -21.86 3.31
C ARG A 309 4.66 -21.02 2.84
N CYS A 310 4.38 -20.08 1.93
CA CYS A 310 5.40 -19.19 1.39
C CYS A 310 5.77 -18.09 2.39
N ALA A 311 7.08 -17.83 2.55
CA ALA A 311 7.62 -16.74 3.36
C ALA A 311 7.58 -15.40 2.61
N ASN A 312 7.52 -15.45 1.28
CA ASN A 312 7.54 -14.26 0.44
C ASN A 312 6.91 -14.51 -0.93
N PHE A 313 6.56 -13.42 -1.58
CA PHE A 313 6.44 -13.30 -3.02
C PHE A 313 7.68 -12.55 -3.52
N LEU A 314 8.43 -13.11 -4.48
CA LEU A 314 9.58 -12.45 -5.08
C LEU A 314 9.62 -12.69 -6.57
N ASP A 315 9.43 -11.62 -7.33
CA ASP A 315 9.58 -11.61 -8.78
C ASP A 315 10.83 -10.82 -9.18
N VAL A 316 11.76 -11.51 -9.84
CA VAL A 316 13.00 -10.91 -10.33
C VAL A 316 12.85 -10.26 -11.71
N GLY A 317 11.63 -10.28 -12.27
CA GLY A 317 11.32 -9.69 -13.56
C GLY A 317 11.91 -10.42 -14.77
N GLY A 318 11.50 -9.99 -15.97
CA GLY A 318 11.97 -10.56 -17.23
C GLY A 318 13.37 -10.09 -17.66
N GLY A 319 13.95 -9.10 -16.99
CA GLY A 319 15.29 -8.56 -17.26
C GLY A 319 16.25 -8.71 -16.07
N ALA A 320 16.07 -9.74 -15.24
CA ALA A 320 16.85 -9.96 -14.04
C ALA A 320 18.36 -9.90 -14.30
N THR A 321 19.04 -9.06 -13.54
CA THR A 321 20.51 -8.93 -13.55
C THR A 321 21.14 -9.88 -12.53
N ARG A 322 22.44 -10.18 -12.71
CA ARG A 322 23.19 -10.95 -11.71
C ARG A 322 23.16 -10.28 -10.34
N GLU A 323 23.29 -8.96 -10.27
CA GLU A 323 23.24 -8.19 -9.02
C GLU A 323 21.86 -8.31 -8.33
N GLY A 324 20.77 -8.18 -9.09
CA GLY A 324 19.42 -8.34 -8.58
C GLY A 324 19.19 -9.73 -7.98
N LEU A 325 19.66 -10.78 -8.65
CA LEU A 325 19.55 -12.15 -8.17
C LEU A 325 20.37 -12.39 -6.89
N VAL A 326 21.65 -11.98 -6.86
CA VAL A 326 22.47 -12.07 -5.65
C VAL A 326 21.81 -11.35 -4.47
N ARG A 327 21.19 -10.19 -4.72
CA ARG A 327 20.47 -9.45 -3.67
C ARG A 327 19.19 -10.16 -3.23
N ALA A 328 18.42 -10.73 -4.18
CA ALA A 328 17.25 -11.53 -3.86
C ALA A 328 17.62 -12.70 -2.92
N PHE A 329 18.70 -13.39 -3.19
CA PHE A 329 19.22 -14.42 -2.30
C PHE A 329 19.56 -13.87 -0.92
N LYS A 330 20.31 -12.75 -0.84
CA LYS A 330 20.70 -12.15 0.46
C LYS A 330 19.47 -11.75 1.29
N ILE A 331 18.41 -11.25 0.68
CA ILE A 331 17.14 -10.93 1.35
C ILE A 331 16.54 -12.20 1.99
N LEU A 332 16.45 -13.30 1.23
CA LEU A 332 15.88 -14.54 1.73
C LEU A 332 16.75 -15.20 2.81
N TRP A 333 18.07 -15.15 2.67
CA TRP A 333 18.99 -15.71 3.68
C TRP A 333 19.02 -14.90 4.97
N GLY A 334 18.70 -13.61 4.91
CA GLY A 334 18.58 -12.74 6.07
C GLY A 334 17.26 -12.93 6.86
N ASP A 335 16.28 -13.60 6.30
CA ASP A 335 15.00 -13.87 6.98
C ASP A 335 15.08 -15.21 7.74
N GLU A 336 15.20 -15.14 9.07
CA GLU A 336 15.30 -16.32 9.95
C GLU A 336 14.12 -17.29 9.87
N ARG A 337 12.98 -16.82 9.35
CA ARG A 337 11.77 -17.64 9.15
C ARG A 337 11.92 -18.59 7.97
N VAL A 338 12.75 -18.24 6.97
CA VAL A 338 12.97 -19.05 5.78
C VAL A 338 13.78 -20.29 6.14
N LYS A 339 13.21 -21.46 5.88
CA LYS A 339 13.78 -22.78 6.18
C LYS A 339 14.01 -23.66 4.94
N GLY A 340 13.53 -23.18 3.78
CA GLY A 340 13.75 -23.80 2.48
C GLY A 340 13.46 -22.81 1.38
N VAL A 341 14.05 -22.94 0.20
CA VAL A 341 13.88 -22.01 -0.93
C VAL A 341 13.57 -22.75 -2.22
N LEU A 342 12.51 -22.35 -2.92
CA LEU A 342 12.21 -22.78 -4.29
C LEU A 342 12.60 -21.68 -5.27
N ILE A 343 13.49 -22.02 -6.20
CA ILE A 343 13.88 -21.16 -7.32
C ILE A 343 13.17 -21.70 -8.56
N ASN A 344 12.23 -20.94 -9.12
CA ASN A 344 11.44 -21.36 -10.26
C ASN A 344 11.58 -20.35 -11.39
N ILE A 345 12.43 -20.65 -12.36
CA ILE A 345 12.77 -19.77 -13.46
C ILE A 345 12.32 -20.36 -14.80
N TYR A 346 11.57 -19.57 -15.55
CA TYR A 346 11.29 -19.85 -16.95
C TYR A 346 12.11 -18.88 -17.81
N GLY A 347 13.13 -19.44 -18.47
CA GLY A 347 14.05 -18.69 -19.34
C GLY A 347 13.38 -18.32 -20.66
N GLY A 348 12.84 -17.12 -20.72
CA GLY A 348 12.49 -16.46 -21.96
C GLY A 348 13.58 -15.48 -22.36
N ILE A 349 13.46 -14.23 -21.92
CA ILE A 349 14.49 -13.18 -22.07
C ILE A 349 15.67 -13.46 -21.12
N VAL A 350 15.39 -13.86 -19.88
CA VAL A 350 16.38 -14.29 -18.91
C VAL A 350 16.90 -15.69 -19.28
N ARG A 351 18.19 -15.88 -19.27
CA ARG A 351 18.83 -17.14 -19.64
C ARG A 351 19.12 -18.00 -18.40
N CYS A 352 18.79 -19.27 -18.45
CA CYS A 352 18.95 -20.18 -17.31
C CYS A 352 20.44 -20.42 -16.94
N ASP A 353 21.39 -20.32 -17.88
CA ASP A 353 22.82 -20.40 -17.57
C ASP A 353 23.31 -19.22 -16.72
N MET A 354 22.82 -17.98 -16.99
CA MET A 354 23.12 -16.81 -16.18
C MET A 354 22.53 -16.93 -14.76
N ILE A 355 21.30 -17.46 -14.65
CA ILE A 355 20.67 -17.74 -13.36
C ILE A 355 21.49 -18.76 -12.56
N ALA A 356 21.93 -19.85 -13.21
CA ALA A 356 22.76 -20.85 -12.58
C ALA A 356 24.08 -20.26 -12.04
N GLU A 357 24.77 -19.44 -12.83
CA GLU A 357 25.96 -18.71 -12.39
C GLU A 357 25.69 -17.80 -11.20
N SER A 358 24.53 -17.13 -11.19
CA SER A 358 24.13 -16.24 -10.09
C SER A 358 23.79 -17.01 -8.80
N ILE A 359 23.17 -18.18 -8.92
CA ILE A 359 22.94 -19.10 -7.79
C ILE A 359 24.26 -19.53 -7.19
N ILE A 360 25.21 -19.98 -8.03
CA ILE A 360 26.53 -20.43 -7.60
C ILE A 360 27.31 -19.28 -6.94
N ALA A 361 27.25 -18.07 -7.52
CA ALA A 361 27.92 -16.91 -6.96
C ALA A 361 27.32 -16.51 -5.60
N ALA A 362 26.00 -16.47 -5.49
CA ALA A 362 25.34 -16.15 -4.24
C ALA A 362 25.64 -17.21 -3.15
N ALA A 363 25.66 -18.49 -3.52
CA ALA A 363 26.04 -19.56 -2.60
C ALA A 363 27.45 -19.37 -2.04
N LYS A 364 28.41 -18.99 -2.90
CA LYS A 364 29.78 -18.69 -2.46
C LYS A 364 29.85 -17.49 -1.52
N ASP A 365 29.13 -16.42 -1.85
CA ASP A 365 29.09 -15.18 -1.06
C ASP A 365 28.57 -15.41 0.36
N ILE A 366 27.64 -16.34 0.57
CA ILE A 366 27.02 -16.63 1.87
C ILE A 366 27.65 -17.83 2.61
N GLY A 367 28.70 -18.42 2.05
CA GLY A 367 29.40 -19.57 2.67
C GLY A 367 28.65 -20.91 2.53
N GLY A 368 27.86 -21.08 1.47
CA GLY A 368 27.07 -22.28 1.17
C GLY A 368 25.61 -22.20 1.63
N PHE A 369 24.80 -23.15 1.18
CA PHE A 369 23.42 -23.26 1.59
C PHE A 369 23.29 -24.03 2.90
N LYS A 370 22.61 -23.43 3.90
CA LYS A 370 22.34 -24.07 5.21
C LYS A 370 20.95 -24.69 5.29
N MET A 371 20.17 -24.55 4.23
CA MET A 371 18.78 -25.02 4.13
C MET A 371 18.52 -25.64 2.77
N PRO A 372 17.49 -26.48 2.61
CA PRO A 372 17.13 -27.04 1.32
C PRO A 372 16.86 -25.97 0.26
N VAL A 373 17.46 -26.12 -0.92
CA VAL A 373 17.19 -25.29 -2.09
C VAL A 373 16.78 -26.20 -3.23
N VAL A 374 15.58 -25.97 -3.78
CA VAL A 374 15.11 -26.67 -4.98
C VAL A 374 15.15 -25.71 -6.15
N VAL A 375 15.75 -26.13 -7.26
CA VAL A 375 15.91 -25.32 -8.46
C VAL A 375 15.19 -25.96 -9.63
N ARG A 376 14.28 -25.21 -10.20
CA ARG A 376 13.61 -25.51 -11.46
C ARG A 376 14.02 -24.48 -12.50
N LEU A 377 14.70 -24.93 -13.54
CA LEU A 377 15.06 -24.10 -14.70
C LEU A 377 14.44 -24.69 -15.95
N GLN A 378 13.72 -23.87 -16.71
CA GLN A 378 13.11 -24.24 -17.99
C GLN A 378 13.29 -23.12 -19.02
N GLY A 379 13.34 -23.48 -20.30
CA GLY A 379 13.47 -22.52 -21.41
C GLY A 379 14.90 -22.30 -21.87
N THR A 380 15.25 -21.05 -22.22
CA THR A 380 16.51 -20.70 -22.86
C THR A 380 17.73 -21.13 -22.04
N ASN A 381 18.57 -22.02 -22.61
CA ASN A 381 19.79 -22.56 -22.00
C ASN A 381 19.56 -23.35 -20.70
N SER A 382 18.38 -23.97 -20.52
CA SER A 382 18.07 -24.76 -19.32
C SER A 382 19.06 -25.91 -19.10
N ASP A 383 19.36 -26.69 -20.14
CA ASP A 383 20.30 -27.83 -20.03
C ASP A 383 21.68 -27.38 -19.57
N LYS A 384 22.18 -26.27 -20.12
CA LYS A 384 23.44 -25.68 -19.73
C LYS A 384 23.43 -25.19 -18.29
N GLY A 385 22.32 -24.50 -17.88
CA GLY A 385 22.16 -24.04 -16.52
C GLY A 385 22.09 -25.18 -15.50
N LEU A 386 21.32 -26.22 -15.78
CA LEU A 386 21.23 -27.41 -14.93
C LEU A 386 22.58 -28.12 -14.79
N LYS A 387 23.33 -28.25 -15.89
CA LYS A 387 24.67 -28.83 -15.86
C LYS A 387 25.63 -28.03 -14.99
N LEU A 388 25.64 -26.68 -15.10
CA LEU A 388 26.45 -25.82 -14.24
C LEU A 388 26.12 -26.00 -12.75
N ILE A 389 24.83 -26.11 -12.41
CA ILE A 389 24.41 -26.35 -11.03
C ILE A 389 24.86 -27.72 -10.53
N GLN A 390 24.71 -28.78 -11.32
CA GLN A 390 25.13 -30.13 -10.95
C GLN A 390 26.64 -30.22 -10.75
N GLU A 391 27.44 -29.59 -11.61
CA GLU A 391 28.89 -29.55 -11.54
C GLU A 391 29.44 -28.65 -10.41
N SER A 392 28.60 -27.78 -9.83
CA SER A 392 28.99 -26.84 -8.78
C SER A 392 29.34 -27.50 -7.45
N GLY A 393 28.86 -28.72 -7.21
CA GLY A 393 29.05 -29.44 -5.95
C GLY A 393 28.37 -28.78 -4.73
N LEU A 394 27.39 -27.91 -4.93
CA LEU A 394 26.68 -27.24 -3.82
C LEU A 394 25.84 -28.24 -3.03
N GLU A 395 26.07 -28.29 -1.73
CA GLU A 395 25.28 -29.09 -0.80
C GLU A 395 23.87 -28.48 -0.62
N HIS A 396 22.89 -29.29 -0.21
CA HIS A 396 21.50 -28.93 0.02
C HIS A 396 20.71 -28.43 -1.21
N LEU A 397 21.31 -28.53 -2.42
CA LEU A 397 20.68 -28.13 -3.66
C LEU A 397 20.13 -29.33 -4.42
N VAL A 398 18.88 -29.24 -4.86
CA VAL A 398 18.20 -30.26 -5.67
C VAL A 398 17.67 -29.63 -6.94
N VAL A 399 17.86 -30.32 -8.05
CA VAL A 399 17.31 -29.95 -9.35
C VAL A 399 16.08 -30.79 -9.63
N GLU A 400 14.94 -30.12 -9.94
CA GLU A 400 13.69 -30.78 -10.35
C GLU A 400 13.06 -30.00 -11.51
N ALA A 401 12.82 -30.68 -12.63
CA ALA A 401 12.28 -30.05 -13.84
C ALA A 401 10.77 -29.95 -13.83
N ASP A 402 10.07 -30.87 -13.18
CA ASP A 402 8.62 -30.86 -13.04
C ASP A 402 8.19 -29.86 -11.98
N PHE A 403 7.16 -29.05 -12.29
CA PHE A 403 6.75 -27.96 -11.41
C PHE A 403 6.06 -28.46 -10.13
N GLU A 404 5.16 -29.44 -10.27
CA GLU A 404 4.44 -29.98 -9.10
C GLU A 404 5.40 -30.73 -8.19
N LYS A 405 6.32 -31.52 -8.77
CA LYS A 405 7.35 -32.22 -8.00
C LYS A 405 8.31 -31.26 -7.31
N ALA A 406 8.72 -30.18 -7.97
CA ALA A 406 9.56 -29.17 -7.35
C ALA A 406 8.92 -28.55 -6.10
N ALA A 407 7.64 -28.22 -6.19
CA ALA A 407 6.87 -27.72 -5.04
C ALA A 407 6.73 -28.79 -3.94
N GLN A 408 6.45 -30.04 -4.29
CA GLN A 408 6.36 -31.13 -3.32
C GLN A 408 7.71 -31.39 -2.63
N VAL A 409 8.79 -31.43 -3.39
CA VAL A 409 10.14 -31.69 -2.85
C VAL A 409 10.58 -30.60 -1.87
N ILE A 410 10.29 -29.31 -2.15
CA ILE A 410 10.66 -28.26 -1.21
C ILE A 410 9.80 -28.32 0.06
N VAL A 411 8.51 -28.64 -0.05
CA VAL A 411 7.62 -28.78 1.11
C VAL A 411 8.07 -29.96 1.98
N ASP A 412 8.39 -31.09 1.38
CA ASP A 412 8.82 -32.32 2.11
C ASP A 412 10.17 -32.13 2.83
N ARG A 413 11.05 -31.28 2.27
CA ARG A 413 12.39 -31.00 2.83
C ARG A 413 12.42 -29.84 3.82
N THR A 414 11.38 -29.03 3.85
CA THR A 414 11.29 -27.90 4.78
C THR A 414 10.58 -28.32 6.07
N PRO A 415 11.10 -27.95 7.25
CA PRO A 415 10.40 -28.20 8.50
C PRO A 415 8.96 -27.68 8.45
N LYS A 416 8.00 -28.41 9.03
CA LYS A 416 6.61 -27.95 9.07
C LYS A 416 6.52 -26.59 9.74
N PHE A 417 5.68 -25.75 9.18
CA PHE A 417 5.35 -24.45 9.78
C PHE A 417 4.40 -24.69 10.96
N GLU A 418 4.84 -24.34 12.17
CA GLU A 418 4.05 -24.40 13.40
C GLU A 418 3.07 -23.25 13.53
#